data_19994a5fc78f03e6678158213903be18
#
_entry.id   19994a5fc78f03e6678158213903be18
#
_cell.length_a   1.000
_cell.length_b   1.000
_cell.length_c   1.000
_cell.angle_alpha   90.00
_cell.angle_beta   90.00
_cell.angle_gamma   90.00
#
_symmetry.space_group_name_H-M   'P 1'
#
loop_
_entity.id
_entity.type
_entity.pdbx_description
1 polymer ?
#
loop_
_entity_poly.entity_id
_entity_poly.type
_entity_poly.pdbx_seq_one_letter_code
_entity_poly.pdbx_strand_id
1 'polypeptide(L)' 'MKELKLKINGMACEGCENRVKSALLSMDGVESVDANHTTGMVIINLKKDLDIAQIKEKIIDIGYDIVEG' A
#
# COMPACT_ATOMS: atom_id res chain seq x y z
N MET A 1 6.64 -9.02 13.16
CA MET A 1 6.39 -7.71 12.54
C MET A 1 7.24 -7.57 11.31
N LYS A 2 6.65 -7.07 10.23
CA LYS A 2 7.31 -7.00 8.95
C LYS A 2 6.97 -5.68 8.26
N GLU A 3 7.96 -5.07 7.65
CA GLU A 3 7.76 -3.82 6.91
C GLU A 3 7.96 -4.09 5.42
N LEU A 4 7.01 -3.63 4.61
CA LEU A 4 7.09 -3.73 3.16
C LEU A 4 7.08 -2.34 2.56
N LYS A 5 7.91 -2.13 1.55
CA LYS A 5 7.97 -0.88 0.83
C LYS A 5 7.62 -1.13 -0.63
N LEU A 6 6.65 -0.39 -1.14
CA LEU A 6 6.21 -0.50 -2.51
C LEU A 6 6.14 0.89 -3.13
N LYS A 7 6.39 0.95 -4.43
CA LYS A 7 6.20 2.17 -5.17
C LYS A 7 4.96 2.03 -6.03
N ILE A 8 4.07 3.02 -5.94
CA ILE A 8 2.78 2.96 -6.60
C ILE A 8 2.67 4.09 -7.62
N ASN A 9 2.23 3.72 -8.81
CA ASN A 9 1.97 4.68 -9.88
C ASN A 9 0.49 5.05 -9.88
N GLY A 10 0.20 6.33 -10.11
CA GLY A 10 -1.17 6.82 -10.15
C GLY A 10 -1.60 7.54 -8.89
N MET A 11 -0.80 7.48 -7.84
CA MET A 11 -1.09 8.18 -6.59
C MET A 11 -0.59 9.63 -6.71
N ALA A 12 -1.50 10.54 -7.01
CA ALA A 12 -1.13 11.91 -7.36
C ALA A 12 -1.57 12.96 -6.34
N CYS A 13 -2.32 12.60 -5.31
CA CYS A 13 -2.84 13.56 -4.34
C CYS A 13 -3.11 12.89 -3.00
N GLU A 14 -3.42 13.73 -1.99
CA GLU A 14 -3.71 13.22 -0.64
C GLU A 14 -4.90 12.27 -0.62
N GLY A 15 -5.91 12.52 -1.44
CA GLY A 15 -7.04 11.62 -1.54
C GLY A 15 -6.64 10.24 -1.99
N CYS A 16 -5.66 10.15 -2.88
CA CYS A 16 -5.13 8.87 -3.33
C CYS A 16 -4.37 8.17 -2.21
N GLU A 17 -3.57 8.94 -1.43
CA GLU A 17 -2.90 8.38 -0.26
C GLU A 17 -3.90 7.76 0.70
N ASN A 18 -4.96 8.51 1.01
CA ASN A 18 -5.97 8.04 1.94
C ASN A 18 -6.68 6.80 1.43
N ARG A 19 -6.94 6.75 0.13
CA ARG A 19 -7.58 5.59 -0.48
C ARG A 19 -6.72 4.34 -0.34
N VAL A 20 -5.43 4.46 -0.65
CA VAL A 20 -4.50 3.34 -0.52
C VAL A 20 -4.38 2.91 0.94
N LYS A 21 -4.22 3.87 1.84
CA LYS A 21 -4.11 3.59 3.27
C LYS A 21 -5.35 2.86 3.79
N SER A 22 -6.53 3.38 3.47
CA SER A 22 -7.78 2.76 3.92
C SER A 22 -7.95 1.35 3.39
N ALA A 23 -7.63 1.16 2.11
CA ALA A 23 -7.75 -0.16 1.49
C ALA A 23 -6.82 -1.17 2.15
N LEU A 24 -5.59 -0.78 2.41
CA LEU A 24 -4.62 -1.69 3.01
C LEU A 24 -4.88 -1.91 4.50
N LEU A 25 -5.33 -0.87 5.20
CA LEU A 25 -5.66 -0.99 6.61
C LEU A 25 -6.87 -1.89 6.85
N SER A 26 -7.73 -2.05 5.85
CA SER A 26 -8.87 -2.96 5.96
C SER A 26 -8.46 -4.43 5.89
N MET A 27 -7.24 -4.71 5.48
CA MET A 27 -6.74 -6.09 5.41
C MET A 27 -6.34 -6.58 6.79
N ASP A 28 -6.73 -7.83 7.08
CA ASP A 28 -6.34 -8.45 8.34
C ASP A 28 -4.84 -8.74 8.32
N GLY A 29 -4.17 -8.34 9.39
CA GLY A 29 -2.72 -8.53 9.49
C GLY A 29 -1.89 -7.30 9.17
N VAL A 30 -2.52 -6.23 8.68
CA VAL A 30 -1.83 -4.96 8.45
C VAL A 30 -1.94 -4.12 9.72
N GLU A 31 -0.81 -3.70 10.24
CA GLU A 31 -0.76 -2.87 11.45
C GLU A 31 -0.91 -1.39 11.10
N SER A 32 -0.12 -0.92 10.15
CA SER A 32 -0.18 0.48 9.73
C SER A 32 0.29 0.61 8.29
N VAL A 33 -0.12 1.70 7.67
CA VAL A 33 0.26 2.02 6.29
C VAL A 33 0.65 3.48 6.23
N ASP A 34 1.77 3.76 5.58
CA ASP A 34 2.25 5.11 5.36
C ASP A 34 2.37 5.31 3.85
N ALA A 35 1.67 6.29 3.31
CA ALA A 35 1.66 6.55 1.88
C ALA A 35 2.11 7.98 1.60
N ASN A 36 2.91 8.15 0.57
CA ASN A 36 3.42 9.46 0.17
C ASN A 36 3.20 9.65 -1.32
N HIS A 37 2.33 10.57 -1.69
CA HIS A 37 1.99 10.82 -3.09
C HIS A 37 3.10 11.57 -3.84
N THR A 38 3.96 12.29 -3.13
CA THR A 38 5.05 13.03 -3.75
C THR A 38 6.09 12.08 -4.36
N THR A 39 6.40 11.02 -3.66
CA THR A 39 7.38 10.02 -4.11
C THR A 39 6.73 8.77 -4.69
N GLY A 40 5.44 8.58 -4.43
CA GLY A 40 4.74 7.37 -4.83
C GLY A 40 5.03 6.17 -3.95
N MET A 41 5.71 6.37 -2.84
CA MET A 41 6.10 5.27 -1.95
C MET A 41 5.02 4.95 -0.94
N VAL A 42 4.84 3.66 -0.68
CA VAL A 42 3.95 3.18 0.36
C VAL A 42 4.74 2.23 1.25
N ILE A 43 4.68 2.48 2.54
CA ILE A 43 5.32 1.65 3.54
C ILE A 43 4.22 0.97 4.35
N ILE A 44 4.26 -0.35 4.39
CA ILE A 44 3.23 -1.14 5.04
C ILE A 44 3.87 -1.93 6.18
N ASN A 45 3.36 -1.71 7.38
CA ASN A 45 3.80 -2.47 8.55
C ASN A 45 2.81 -3.59 8.83
N LEU A 46 3.30 -4.80 8.89
CA LEU A 46 2.49 -5.99 9.10
C LEU A 46 2.65 -6.49 10.51
N LYS A 47 1.56 -6.88 11.13
CA LYS A 47 1.58 -7.56 12.43
C LYS A 47 1.46 -9.07 12.28
N LYS A 48 1.15 -9.54 11.08
CA LYS A 48 1.13 -10.94 10.72
C LYS A 48 1.94 -11.14 9.46
N ASP A 49 2.37 -12.36 9.21
CA ASP A 49 3.06 -12.70 7.98
C ASP A 49 2.04 -12.76 6.84
N LEU A 50 2.00 -11.73 6.04
CA LEU A 50 1.15 -11.69 4.86
C LEU A 50 2.00 -11.82 3.61
N ASP A 51 1.42 -12.42 2.58
CA ASP A 51 2.07 -12.51 1.29
C ASP A 51 2.03 -11.14 0.62
N ILE A 52 3.17 -10.70 0.09
CA ILE A 52 3.23 -9.41 -0.61
C ILE A 52 2.30 -9.39 -1.82
N ALA A 53 2.04 -10.55 -2.41
CA ALA A 53 1.12 -10.67 -3.54
C ALA A 53 -0.29 -10.23 -3.16
N GLN A 54 -0.73 -10.49 -1.94
CA GLN A 54 -2.05 -10.07 -1.46
C GLN A 54 -2.15 -8.55 -1.38
N ILE A 55 -1.08 -7.91 -0.95
CA ILE A 55 -1.02 -6.46 -0.84
C ILE A 55 -1.02 -5.83 -2.23
N LYS A 56 -0.23 -6.37 -3.14
CA LYS A 56 -0.18 -5.90 -4.52
C LYS A 56 -1.53 -6.04 -5.20
N GLU A 57 -2.19 -7.16 -5.00
CA GLU A 57 -3.50 -7.42 -5.57
C GLU A 57 -4.53 -6.41 -5.07
N LYS A 58 -4.49 -6.09 -3.80
CA LYS A 58 -5.39 -5.09 -3.22
C LYS A 58 -5.17 -3.72 -3.86
N ILE A 59 -3.93 -3.33 -4.06
CA ILE A 59 -3.59 -2.05 -4.66
C ILE A 59 -4.10 -1.98 -6.10
N ILE A 60 -3.92 -3.05 -6.86
CA ILE A 60 -4.42 -3.13 -8.23
C ILE A 60 -5.94 -3.08 -8.26
N ASP A 61 -6.58 -3.74 -7.30
CA ASP A 61 -8.03 -3.81 -7.20
C ASP A 61 -8.67 -2.44 -7.01
N ILE A 62 -8.00 -1.54 -6.31
CA ILE A 62 -8.51 -0.18 -6.11
C ILE A 62 -8.14 0.77 -7.23
N GLY A 63 -7.48 0.28 -8.27
CA GLY A 63 -7.22 1.05 -9.49
C GLY A 63 -5.84 1.67 -9.60
N TYR A 64 -4.87 1.21 -8.82
CA TYR A 64 -3.50 1.70 -8.89
C TYR A 64 -2.57 0.64 -9.45
N ASP A 65 -1.44 1.08 -9.99
CA ASP A 65 -0.40 0.19 -10.50
C ASP A 65 0.78 0.19 -9.56
N ILE A 66 1.46 -0.94 -9.50
CA ILE A 66 2.66 -1.07 -8.70
C ILE A 66 3.88 -0.95 -9.61
N VAL A 67 4.78 -0.07 -9.22
CA VAL A 67 6.05 0.11 -9.93
C VAL A 67 7.13 -0.59 -9.12
N GLU A 68 7.66 -1.64 -9.66
CA GLU A 68 8.78 -2.33 -9.04
C GLU A 68 10.06 -1.85 -9.68
N GLY A 69 10.86 -1.24 -8.86
CA GLY A 69 12.12 -0.75 -9.39
C GLY A 69 13.20 -0.89 -8.41
#